data_cf75e3c10a90f95f7aefdece8d152a5d
#
_entry.id   cf75e3c10a90f95f7aefdece8d152a5d
#
_cell.length_a   1.000
_cell.length_b   1.000
_cell.length_c   1.000
_cell.angle_alpha   90.00
_cell.angle_beta   90.00
_cell.angle_gamma   90.00
#
_symmetry.space_group_name_H-M   'P 1'
#
loop_
_entity.id
_entity.type
_entity.pdbx_description
1 polymer ?
#
loop_
_entity_poly.entity_id
_entity_poly.type
_entity_poly.pdbx_seq_one_letter_code
_entity_poly.pdbx_strand_id
1 'polypeptide(L)'
;MKKIALLLFIATLSLNLSAQKLYDETANGEKQLTEALEKAKKEGKHVLIQMGGNWCKWCLRFNEFVNNDSQIKKVADENYVVLHLNYNKKDTAMLERLEHPDRFGFPVIIILDENGKRLHTQNSYYLEEGEGYHTKKVLSCYED
;
A
#
# COMPACT_ATOMS: atom_id res chain seq x y z
N MET A 1 -12.34 -56.30 32.96
CA MET A 1 -12.93 -55.07 32.39
C MET A 1 -11.88 -53.98 32.39
N LYS A 2 -11.20 -53.78 31.26
CA LYS A 2 -10.12 -52.81 31.14
C LYS A 2 -10.72 -51.48 30.62
N LYS A 3 -10.71 -50.45 31.47
CA LYS A 3 -11.12 -49.10 31.07
C LYS A 3 -9.98 -48.46 30.30
N ILE A 4 -10.14 -48.30 29.00
CA ILE A 4 -9.22 -47.56 28.14
C ILE A 4 -9.56 -46.07 28.29
N ALA A 5 -8.70 -45.31 28.98
CA ALA A 5 -8.77 -43.86 29.04
C ALA A 5 -8.18 -43.31 27.78
N LEU A 6 -9.05 -42.80 26.87
CA LEU A 6 -8.64 -42.10 25.64
C LEU A 6 -8.27 -40.68 26.02
N LEU A 7 -6.97 -40.42 26.18
CA LEU A 7 -6.43 -39.06 26.33
C LEU A 7 -6.47 -38.36 24.97
N LEU A 8 -7.48 -37.48 24.80
CA LEU A 8 -7.55 -36.53 23.72
C LEU A 8 -6.48 -35.45 23.93
N PHE A 9 -5.37 -35.60 23.23
CA PHE A 9 -4.33 -34.57 23.14
C PHE A 9 -4.80 -33.51 22.16
N ILE A 10 -5.48 -32.48 22.65
CA ILE A 10 -5.84 -31.29 21.86
C ILE A 10 -4.56 -30.48 21.72
N ALA A 11 -3.88 -30.67 20.58
CA ALA A 11 -2.81 -29.78 20.15
C ALA A 11 -3.42 -28.44 19.79
N THR A 12 -3.38 -27.48 20.69
CA THR A 12 -3.70 -26.10 20.44
C THR A 12 -2.61 -25.52 19.53
N LEU A 13 -2.86 -25.56 18.23
CA LEU A 13 -2.05 -24.88 17.24
C LEU A 13 -2.25 -23.37 17.46
N SER A 14 -1.39 -22.75 18.24
CA SER A 14 -1.35 -21.30 18.40
C SER A 14 -0.93 -20.69 17.06
N LEU A 15 -1.91 -20.38 16.22
CA LEU A 15 -1.70 -19.54 15.05
C LEU A 15 -1.25 -18.16 15.55
N ASN A 16 0.07 -17.94 15.53
CA ASN A 16 0.62 -16.60 15.67
C ASN A 16 0.17 -15.81 14.45
N LEU A 17 -1.03 -15.19 14.55
CA LEU A 17 -1.51 -14.21 13.60
C LEU A 17 -0.70 -12.92 13.84
N SER A 18 0.54 -12.91 13.36
CA SER A 18 1.28 -11.66 13.23
C SER A 18 0.47 -10.80 12.29
N ALA A 19 -0.16 -9.75 12.80
CA ALA A 19 -0.81 -8.75 11.96
C ALA A 19 0.25 -8.25 10.97
N GLN A 20 0.08 -8.61 9.70
CA GLN A 20 1.04 -8.24 8.66
C GLN A 20 1.05 -6.71 8.56
N LYS A 21 2.22 -6.11 8.80
CA LYS A 21 2.41 -4.67 8.67
C LYS A 21 2.16 -4.26 7.23
N LEU A 22 1.50 -3.13 7.04
CA LEU A 22 1.18 -2.60 5.71
C LEU A 22 2.44 -2.26 4.91
N TYR A 23 3.43 -1.69 5.59
CA TYR A 23 4.72 -1.32 5.01
C TYR A 23 5.81 -2.27 5.51
N ASP A 24 6.59 -2.83 4.58
CA ASP A 24 7.79 -3.60 4.92
C ASP A 24 8.97 -2.64 5.17
N GLU A 25 9.29 -2.44 6.44
CA GLU A 25 10.35 -1.52 6.88
C GLU A 25 11.76 -2.07 6.59
N THR A 26 11.86 -3.35 6.24
CA THR A 26 13.14 -4.05 5.97
C THR A 26 13.41 -4.24 4.48
N ALA A 27 12.39 -4.04 3.65
CA ALA A 27 12.53 -4.23 2.21
C ALA A 27 13.41 -3.16 1.56
N ASN A 28 14.09 -3.56 0.49
CA ASN A 28 14.76 -2.64 -0.40
C ASN A 28 13.75 -1.96 -1.32
N GLY A 29 13.57 -0.66 -1.22
CA GLY A 29 12.58 0.12 -1.97
C GLY A 29 12.78 0.06 -3.48
N GLU A 30 14.03 0.09 -3.97
CA GLU A 30 14.35 -0.04 -5.39
C GLU A 30 13.93 -1.41 -5.94
N LYS A 31 14.16 -2.47 -5.18
CA LYS A 31 13.73 -3.81 -5.57
C LYS A 31 12.20 -3.89 -5.64
N GLN A 32 11.50 -3.39 -4.61
CA GLN A 32 10.04 -3.36 -4.60
C GLN A 32 9.47 -2.59 -5.80
N LEU A 33 10.05 -1.43 -6.10
CA LEU A 33 9.62 -0.61 -7.24
C LEU A 33 9.89 -1.31 -8.58
N THR A 34 11.05 -1.94 -8.73
CA THR A 34 11.38 -2.70 -9.95
C THR A 34 10.39 -3.84 -10.18
N GLU A 35 10.10 -4.64 -9.13
CA GLU A 35 9.12 -5.73 -9.20
C GLU A 35 7.71 -5.23 -9.53
N ALA A 36 7.31 -4.09 -8.97
CA ALA A 36 6.01 -3.47 -9.27
C ALA A 36 5.91 -2.99 -10.72
N LEU A 37 6.98 -2.39 -11.27
CA LEU A 37 7.04 -1.94 -12.67
C LEU A 37 7.03 -3.13 -13.65
N GLU A 38 7.79 -4.19 -13.38
CA GLU A 38 7.76 -5.41 -14.18
C GLU A 38 6.37 -6.05 -14.23
N LYS A 39 5.71 -6.10 -13.06
CA LYS A 39 4.33 -6.59 -12.97
C LYS A 39 3.35 -5.70 -13.73
N ALA A 40 3.46 -4.37 -13.57
CA ALA A 40 2.60 -3.41 -14.26
C ALA A 40 2.75 -3.54 -15.78
N LYS A 41 3.97 -3.65 -16.28
CA LYS A 41 4.25 -3.87 -17.71
C LYS A 41 3.65 -5.16 -18.23
N LYS A 42 3.74 -6.26 -17.46
CA LYS A 42 3.16 -7.55 -17.83
C LYS A 42 1.62 -7.52 -17.85
N GLU A 43 1.01 -6.77 -16.95
CA GLU A 43 -0.44 -6.70 -16.79
C GLU A 43 -1.08 -5.55 -17.59
N GLY A 44 -0.30 -4.70 -18.24
CA GLY A 44 -0.79 -3.51 -18.94
C GLY A 44 -1.40 -2.46 -18.00
N LYS A 45 -0.80 -2.29 -16.81
CA LYS A 45 -1.26 -1.39 -15.76
C LYS A 45 -0.22 -0.32 -15.45
N HIS A 46 -0.63 0.68 -14.68
CA HIS A 46 0.27 1.63 -14.04
C HIS A 46 0.69 1.15 -12.63
N VAL A 47 1.67 1.83 -12.04
CA VAL A 47 2.04 1.60 -10.63
C VAL A 47 1.48 2.74 -9.79
N LEU A 48 0.72 2.39 -8.75
CA LEU A 48 0.24 3.31 -7.74
C LEU A 48 1.04 3.09 -6.46
N ILE A 49 1.89 4.05 -6.12
CA ILE A 49 2.68 4.03 -4.89
C ILE A 49 1.94 4.80 -3.82
N GLN A 50 1.65 4.16 -2.69
CA GLN A 50 1.32 4.82 -1.45
C GLN A 50 2.59 4.88 -0.60
N MET A 51 3.25 6.04 -0.53
CA MET A 51 4.43 6.23 0.31
C MET A 51 4.01 6.69 1.70
N GLY A 52 4.60 6.06 2.71
CA GLY A 52 4.34 6.36 4.11
C GLY A 52 5.05 5.39 5.05
N GLY A 53 4.38 4.94 6.10
CA GLY A 53 4.94 3.97 7.05
C GLY A 53 3.92 3.48 8.05
N ASN A 54 4.27 2.43 8.80
CA ASN A 54 3.40 1.85 9.83
C ASN A 54 3.17 2.80 11.03
N TRP A 55 4.02 3.80 11.19
CA TRP A 55 3.90 4.88 12.17
C TRP A 55 2.86 5.95 11.78
N CYS A 56 2.45 5.97 10.52
CA CYS A 56 1.59 7.00 9.94
C CYS A 56 0.11 6.59 10.03
N LYS A 57 -0.60 7.14 11.01
CA LYS A 57 -2.03 6.86 11.23
C LYS A 57 -2.89 7.14 10.00
N TRP A 58 -2.63 8.24 9.30
CA TRP A 58 -3.34 8.60 8.07
C TRP A 58 -3.05 7.65 6.91
N CYS A 59 -1.84 7.09 6.85
CA CYS A 59 -1.49 6.08 5.85
C CYS A 59 -2.30 4.79 6.05
N LEU A 60 -2.44 4.34 7.29
CA LEU A 60 -3.23 3.16 7.63
C LEU A 60 -4.71 3.39 7.35
N ARG A 61 -5.25 4.57 7.72
CA ARG A 61 -6.62 4.97 7.41
C ARG A 61 -6.89 5.01 5.90
N PHE A 62 -5.96 5.56 5.13
CA PHE A 62 -6.10 5.62 3.67
C PHE A 62 -6.20 4.22 3.06
N ASN A 63 -5.31 3.32 3.47
CA ASN A 63 -5.36 1.94 3.02
C ASN A 63 -6.67 1.24 3.41
N GLU A 64 -7.13 1.43 4.64
CA GLU A 64 -8.42 0.89 5.09
C GLU A 64 -9.58 1.47 4.28
N PHE A 65 -9.59 2.78 4.06
CA PHE A 65 -10.62 3.47 3.31
C PHE A 65 -10.73 2.95 1.87
N VAL A 66 -9.62 2.91 1.14
CA VAL A 66 -9.61 2.47 -0.27
C VAL A 66 -9.95 0.99 -0.44
N ASN A 67 -9.61 0.15 0.53
CA ASN A 67 -9.94 -1.27 0.49
C ASN A 67 -11.40 -1.58 0.88
N ASN A 68 -12.03 -0.71 1.67
CA ASN A 68 -13.43 -0.86 2.09
C ASN A 68 -14.42 -0.21 1.10
N ASP A 69 -13.96 0.68 0.23
CA ASP A 69 -14.79 1.28 -0.82
C ASP A 69 -14.69 0.44 -2.10
N SER A 70 -15.79 -0.22 -2.45
CA SER A 70 -15.85 -1.14 -3.60
C SER A 70 -15.59 -0.46 -4.94
N GLN A 71 -15.92 0.82 -5.10
CA GLN A 71 -15.68 1.57 -6.33
C GLN A 71 -14.21 1.90 -6.49
N ILE A 72 -13.58 2.42 -5.43
CA ILE A 72 -12.15 2.74 -5.42
C ILE A 72 -11.33 1.47 -5.61
N LYS A 73 -11.67 0.41 -4.86
CA LYS A 73 -10.97 -0.86 -4.96
C LYS A 73 -11.05 -1.44 -6.37
N LYS A 74 -12.21 -1.37 -7.02
CA LYS A 74 -12.37 -1.83 -8.40
C LYS A 74 -11.45 -1.07 -9.36
N VAL A 75 -11.44 0.28 -9.30
CA VAL A 75 -10.58 1.11 -10.15
C VAL A 75 -9.10 0.79 -9.89
N ALA A 76 -8.71 0.64 -8.62
CA ALA A 76 -7.34 0.29 -8.25
C ALA A 76 -6.93 -1.08 -8.80
N ASP A 77 -7.75 -2.11 -8.59
CA ASP A 77 -7.46 -3.48 -9.02
C ASP A 77 -7.40 -3.61 -10.56
N GLU A 78 -8.21 -2.86 -11.30
CA GLU A 78 -8.26 -2.91 -12.75
C GLU A 78 -7.09 -2.16 -13.43
N ASN A 79 -6.62 -1.04 -12.84
CA ASN A 79 -5.71 -0.12 -13.51
C ASN A 79 -4.30 -0.06 -12.91
N TYR A 80 -4.11 -0.56 -11.68
CA TYR A 80 -2.86 -0.35 -10.95
C TYR A 80 -2.27 -1.62 -10.36
N VAL A 81 -0.94 -1.65 -10.32
CA VAL A 81 -0.18 -2.44 -9.36
C VAL A 81 0.08 -1.52 -8.17
N VAL A 82 -0.50 -1.84 -7.01
CA VAL A 82 -0.37 -1.03 -5.80
C VAL A 82 0.90 -1.42 -5.04
N LEU A 83 1.72 -0.43 -4.72
CA LEU A 83 2.95 -0.58 -3.93
C LEU A 83 2.87 0.29 -2.67
N HIS A 84 2.93 -0.35 -1.49
CA HIS A 84 3.13 0.35 -0.22
C HIS A 84 4.64 0.52 0.03
N LEU A 85 5.15 1.71 -0.27
CA LEU A 85 6.57 2.02 -0.18
C LEU A 85 6.88 2.68 1.17
N ASN A 86 7.69 2.01 2.00
CA ASN A 86 8.09 2.55 3.29
C ASN A 86 9.00 3.77 3.11
N TYR A 87 8.61 4.91 3.69
CA TYR A 87 9.42 6.12 3.67
C TYR A 87 10.70 5.93 4.49
N ASN A 88 11.82 6.19 3.85
CA ASN A 88 13.13 6.22 4.48
C ASN A 88 13.88 7.50 4.07
N LYS A 89 14.05 8.43 5.00
CA LYS A 89 14.74 9.70 4.76
C LYS A 89 16.22 9.56 4.35
N LYS A 90 16.81 8.37 4.56
CA LYS A 90 18.20 8.08 4.17
C LYS A 90 18.31 7.56 2.74
N ASP A 91 17.18 7.14 2.15
CA ASP A 91 17.13 6.67 0.77
C ASP A 91 16.95 7.86 -0.18
N THR A 92 17.97 8.69 -0.29
CA THR A 92 17.95 9.91 -1.10
C THR A 92 17.80 9.60 -2.58
N ALA A 93 18.33 8.47 -3.06
CA ALA A 93 18.21 8.07 -4.46
C ALA A 93 16.74 7.78 -4.83
N MET A 94 16.00 7.08 -3.97
CA MET A 94 14.58 6.84 -4.17
C MET A 94 13.78 8.14 -4.12
N LEU A 95 14.08 9.02 -3.16
CA LEU A 95 13.39 10.31 -3.06
C LEU A 95 13.64 11.19 -4.29
N GLU A 96 14.87 11.27 -4.77
CA GLU A 96 15.21 11.97 -6.03
C GLU A 96 14.49 11.36 -7.23
N ARG A 97 14.52 10.03 -7.36
CA ARG A 97 13.84 9.30 -8.44
C ARG A 97 12.35 9.60 -8.50
N LEU A 98 11.69 9.73 -7.35
CA LEU A 98 10.28 10.05 -7.23
C LEU A 98 10.01 11.57 -7.12
N GLU A 99 11.02 12.41 -7.35
CA GLU A 99 10.94 13.87 -7.33
C GLU A 99 10.51 14.44 -5.97
N HIS A 100 11.07 13.88 -4.88
CA HIS A 100 10.86 14.34 -3.49
C HIS A 100 9.37 14.46 -3.08
N PRO A 101 8.60 13.37 -3.17
CA PRO A 101 7.17 13.41 -2.82
C PRO A 101 6.94 13.63 -1.32
N ASP A 102 7.93 13.32 -0.49
CA ASP A 102 7.91 13.49 0.97
C ASP A 102 7.63 14.92 1.43
N ARG A 103 7.90 15.93 0.57
CA ARG A 103 7.55 17.34 0.83
C ARG A 103 6.04 17.59 0.99
N PHE A 104 5.20 16.66 0.57
CA PHE A 104 3.73 16.79 0.65
C PHE A 104 3.13 16.14 1.90
N GLY A 105 3.95 15.54 2.77
CA GLY A 105 3.49 14.78 3.93
C GLY A 105 3.05 13.36 3.56
N PHE A 106 2.36 12.66 4.49
CA PHE A 106 2.02 11.25 4.33
C PHE A 106 0.57 10.93 4.72
N PRO A 107 -0.08 9.99 3.99
CA PRO A 107 0.47 9.33 2.81
C PRO A 107 0.61 10.29 1.64
N VAL A 108 1.55 10.06 0.77
CA VAL A 108 1.60 10.67 -0.55
C VAL A 108 1.39 9.60 -1.61
N ILE A 109 0.57 9.90 -2.60
CA ILE A 109 0.24 8.97 -3.69
C ILE A 109 1.03 9.37 -4.92
N ILE A 110 1.76 8.43 -5.52
CA ILE A 110 2.51 8.65 -6.75
C ILE A 110 2.03 7.64 -7.78
N ILE A 111 1.70 8.12 -8.98
CA ILE A 111 1.31 7.27 -10.10
C ILE A 111 2.43 7.31 -11.13
N LEU A 112 2.90 6.12 -11.50
CA LEU A 112 3.90 5.92 -12.55
C LEU A 112 3.29 5.11 -13.70
N ASP A 113 3.74 5.39 -14.93
CA ASP A 113 3.49 4.46 -16.02
C ASP A 113 4.32 3.17 -15.87
N GLU A 114 4.11 2.21 -16.74
CA GLU A 114 4.81 0.90 -16.73
C GLU A 114 6.33 1.02 -17.02
N ASN A 115 6.80 2.17 -17.45
CA ASN A 115 8.23 2.46 -17.66
C ASN A 115 8.86 3.23 -16.49
N GLY A 116 8.06 3.53 -15.46
CA GLY A 116 8.50 4.25 -14.27
C GLY A 116 8.52 5.78 -14.43
N LYS A 117 7.91 6.32 -15.51
CA LYS A 117 7.73 7.75 -15.65
C LYS A 117 6.60 8.22 -14.75
N ARG A 118 6.85 9.27 -13.97
CA ARG A 118 5.85 9.86 -13.10
C ARG A 118 4.74 10.53 -13.93
N LEU A 119 3.51 10.11 -13.70
CA LEU A 119 2.31 10.69 -14.28
C LEU A 119 1.68 11.71 -13.32
N HIS A 120 1.56 11.36 -12.04
CA HIS A 120 0.90 12.20 -11.04
C HIS A 120 1.53 12.04 -9.65
N THR A 121 1.46 13.10 -8.84
CA THR A 121 1.75 13.05 -7.40
C THR A 121 0.65 13.79 -6.66
N GLN A 122 -0.05 13.08 -5.78
CA GLN A 122 -1.18 13.59 -5.01
C GLN A 122 -0.81 13.74 -3.53
N ASN A 123 -0.92 14.96 -3.03
CA ASN A 123 -0.95 15.21 -1.60
C ASN A 123 -2.29 14.72 -1.04
N SER A 124 -2.25 13.75 -0.12
CA SER A 124 -3.45 13.13 0.42
C SER A 124 -4.34 14.09 1.24
N TYR A 125 -3.77 15.20 1.74
CA TYR A 125 -4.54 16.23 2.44
C TYR A 125 -5.73 16.74 1.61
N TYR A 126 -5.57 16.86 0.30
CA TYR A 126 -6.66 17.29 -0.59
C TYR A 126 -7.73 16.21 -0.81
N LEU A 127 -7.46 14.97 -0.43
CA LEU A 127 -8.39 13.85 -0.51
C LEU A 127 -9.21 13.68 0.77
N GLU A 128 -8.83 14.38 1.84
CA GLU A 128 -9.43 14.27 3.17
C GLU A 128 -10.82 14.91 3.24
N GLU A 129 -11.64 14.34 4.12
CA GLU A 129 -12.92 14.88 4.57
C GLU A 129 -13.18 14.43 6.01
N GLY A 130 -13.30 15.39 6.93
CA GLY A 130 -13.45 15.12 8.35
C GLY A 130 -12.26 14.33 8.91
N GLU A 131 -12.53 13.21 9.56
CA GLU A 131 -11.49 12.31 10.10
C GLU A 131 -11.10 11.18 9.13
N GLY A 132 -11.44 11.28 7.87
CA GLY A 132 -11.18 10.26 6.86
C GLY A 132 -10.93 10.85 5.48
N TYR A 133 -11.41 10.16 4.45
CA TYR A 133 -11.21 10.52 3.05
C TYR A 133 -12.54 10.58 2.31
N HIS A 134 -12.55 11.27 1.16
CA HIS A 134 -13.75 11.45 0.34
C HIS A 134 -13.68 10.59 -0.92
N THR A 135 -14.64 9.67 -1.10
CA THR A 135 -14.69 8.71 -2.22
C THR A 135 -14.49 9.36 -3.59
N LYS A 136 -15.24 10.43 -3.90
CA LYS A 136 -15.14 11.09 -5.21
C LYS A 136 -13.78 11.74 -5.46
N LYS A 137 -13.16 12.32 -4.42
CA LYS A 137 -11.82 12.91 -4.54
C LYS A 137 -10.76 11.85 -4.84
N VAL A 138 -10.86 10.69 -4.14
CA VAL A 138 -9.93 9.58 -4.37
C VAL A 138 -10.17 8.96 -5.76
N LEU A 139 -11.41 8.75 -6.18
CA LEU A 139 -11.73 8.27 -7.53
C LEU A 139 -11.17 9.22 -8.59
N SER A 140 -11.38 10.52 -8.47
CA SER A 140 -10.82 11.50 -9.42
C SER A 140 -9.30 11.40 -9.51
N CYS A 141 -8.60 11.22 -8.37
CA CYS A 141 -7.15 11.03 -8.37
C CYS A 141 -6.70 9.73 -9.07
N TYR A 142 -7.55 8.70 -9.08
CA TYR A 142 -7.23 7.38 -9.68
C TYR A 142 -7.65 7.27 -11.15
N GLU A 143 -8.50 8.16 -11.63
CA GLU A 143 -9.04 8.17 -13.01
C GLU A 143 -8.35 9.20 -13.93
N ASP A 144 -7.57 10.15 -13.35
CA ASP A 144 -6.77 11.13 -14.08
C ASP A 144 -5.41 10.54 -14.54
#